data_3812f7b29c3af75d06f2b92892cff4ee
#
_entry.id   3812f7b29c3af75d06f2b92892cff4ee
#
_cell.length_a   1.000
_cell.length_b   1.000
_cell.length_c   1.000
_cell.angle_alpha   90.00
_cell.angle_beta   90.00
_cell.angle_gamma   90.00
#
_symmetry.space_group_name_H-M   'P 1'
#
loop_
_entity.id
_entity.type
_entity.pdbx_description
1 polymer ?
#
loop_
_entity_poly.entity_id
_entity_poly.type
_entity_poly.pdbx_seq_one_letter_code
_entity_poly.pdbx_strand_id
1 'polypeptide(L)'
;YGSGYFAQGTIYPDRIESGKGDAAKIKTHHNQVEVPQDITFEGIIEPLQDLFKDEVRVVGEKLGLPHELVWRQPFPGPGLGVRVIGEVTADKVKILQEADAILREEMDKCGYASQMSQFFAVLPGVKTVGVMGDSRTYDELVAIRAVTTDDFMTADWAKIPYDILGRVSSRIINEVDHVNRVVYDITSKPPGTVAVSYTHLRAHET
;
A
#
# COMPACT_ATOMS: atom_id res chain seq x y z
N TYR A 1 -35.55 4.76 -10.24
CA TYR A 1 -34.43 5.54 -9.76
C TYR A 1 -34.19 6.67 -10.75
N GLY A 2 -34.00 7.92 -10.28
CA GLY A 2 -33.80 9.08 -11.15
C GLY A 2 -32.45 8.98 -11.87
N SER A 3 -32.34 9.61 -13.04
CA SER A 3 -31.09 9.85 -13.75
C SER A 3 -30.17 10.78 -12.93
N GLY A 4 -28.90 10.59 -13.00
CA GLY A 4 -27.90 11.39 -12.28
C GLY A 4 -26.56 11.40 -13.00
N TYR A 5 -25.64 12.23 -12.52
CA TYR A 5 -24.27 12.27 -13.02
C TYR A 5 -23.37 11.31 -12.21
N PHE A 6 -22.44 10.67 -12.92
CA PHE A 6 -21.38 9.89 -12.28
C PHE A 6 -20.14 10.78 -12.05
N ALA A 7 -19.75 10.95 -10.78
CA ALA A 7 -18.55 11.72 -10.45
C ALA A 7 -17.34 10.80 -10.33
N GLN A 8 -16.26 11.07 -11.06
CA GLN A 8 -15.04 10.31 -11.08
C GLN A 8 -13.84 11.16 -10.65
N GLY A 9 -12.94 10.57 -9.86
CA GLY A 9 -11.75 11.25 -9.34
C GLY A 9 -10.53 11.17 -10.25
N THR A 10 -10.71 11.21 -11.57
CA THR A 10 -9.63 11.26 -12.56
C THR A 10 -8.74 12.47 -12.33
N ILE A 11 -7.43 12.30 -12.35
CA ILE A 11 -6.43 13.37 -12.25
C ILE A 11 -5.62 13.49 -13.55
N TYR A 12 -4.86 14.57 -13.70
CA TYR A 12 -4.13 14.86 -14.96
C TYR A 12 -3.20 13.72 -15.42
N PRO A 13 -2.40 13.06 -14.56
CA PRO A 13 -1.59 11.91 -14.96
C PRO A 13 -2.40 10.75 -15.55
N ASP A 14 -3.60 10.48 -15.04
CA ASP A 14 -4.47 9.41 -15.55
C ASP A 14 -4.88 9.68 -17.01
N ARG A 15 -5.09 10.96 -17.38
CA ARG A 15 -5.43 11.37 -18.74
C ARG A 15 -4.27 11.22 -19.72
N ILE A 16 -3.04 11.55 -19.30
CA ILE A 16 -1.84 11.41 -20.14
C ILE A 16 -1.54 9.94 -20.37
N GLU A 17 -1.64 9.12 -19.34
CA GLU A 17 -1.37 7.69 -19.41
C GLU A 17 -2.43 6.91 -20.20
N SER A 18 -3.66 7.44 -20.26
CA SER A 18 -4.77 6.89 -21.06
C SER A 18 -4.72 7.31 -22.54
N GLY A 19 -3.75 8.12 -22.95
CA GLY A 19 -3.60 8.65 -24.31
C GLY A 19 -3.48 7.53 -25.35
N LYS A 20 -4.13 7.73 -26.51
CA LYS A 20 -4.16 6.84 -27.67
C LYS A 20 -2.77 6.70 -28.31
N GLY A 21 -1.97 5.74 -27.84
CA GLY A 21 -0.68 5.41 -28.41
C GLY A 21 -0.21 4.03 -27.93
N ASP A 22 0.77 3.42 -28.61
CA ASP A 22 1.33 2.11 -28.27
C ASP A 22 1.91 2.00 -26.83
N ALA A 23 2.08 3.12 -26.14
CA ALA A 23 2.42 3.21 -24.72
C ALA A 23 1.23 2.86 -23.79
N ALA A 24 -0.01 2.84 -24.30
CA ALA A 24 -1.22 2.56 -23.52
C ALA A 24 -1.34 1.12 -23.00
N LYS A 25 -0.44 0.23 -23.41
CA LYS A 25 -0.44 -1.18 -22.98
C LYS A 25 0.16 -1.43 -21.59
N ILE A 26 0.78 -0.43 -20.96
CA ILE A 26 1.56 -0.64 -19.72
C ILE A 26 0.77 -0.39 -18.43
N LYS A 27 -0.35 0.38 -18.48
CA LYS A 27 -1.16 0.68 -17.28
C LYS A 27 -2.66 0.65 -17.57
N THR A 28 -3.21 -0.53 -17.67
CA THR A 28 -4.66 -0.76 -17.88
C THR A 28 -5.50 -0.81 -16.59
N HIS A 29 -4.96 -0.50 -15.42
CA HIS A 29 -5.61 -0.83 -14.15
C HIS A 29 -6.02 0.35 -13.27
N HIS A 30 -5.74 1.57 -13.68
CA HIS A 30 -6.15 2.75 -12.94
C HIS A 30 -7.27 3.47 -13.71
N ASN A 31 -8.49 3.44 -13.19
CA ASN A 31 -9.66 4.20 -13.66
C ASN A 31 -10.51 3.63 -14.82
N GLN A 32 -10.49 2.35 -15.09
CA GLN A 32 -11.60 1.74 -15.87
C GLN A 32 -12.66 1.21 -14.91
N VAL A 33 -13.58 2.07 -14.48
CA VAL A 33 -14.81 1.62 -13.84
C VAL A 33 -15.73 1.15 -14.96
N GLU A 34 -15.89 -0.16 -15.12
CA GLU A 34 -17.01 -0.69 -15.90
C GLU A 34 -18.30 -0.30 -15.17
N VAL A 35 -18.97 0.70 -15.71
CA VAL A 35 -20.28 1.09 -15.22
C VAL A 35 -21.24 -0.07 -15.50
N PRO A 36 -21.97 -0.61 -14.50
CA PRO A 36 -22.95 -1.65 -14.74
C PRO A 36 -23.90 -1.25 -15.83
N GLN A 37 -24.19 -2.16 -16.79
CA GLN A 37 -24.96 -1.88 -18.00
C GLN A 37 -26.44 -1.49 -17.71
N ASP A 38 -26.89 -1.76 -16.50
CA ASP A 38 -28.24 -1.46 -16.01
C ASP A 38 -28.39 -0.08 -15.36
N ILE A 39 -27.29 0.69 -15.23
CA ILE A 39 -27.30 2.05 -14.68
C ILE A 39 -27.06 3.05 -15.80
N THR A 40 -28.05 3.94 -16.03
CA THR A 40 -27.93 5.03 -17.00
C THR A 40 -27.60 6.33 -16.28
N PHE A 41 -26.46 6.95 -16.63
CA PHE A 41 -26.07 8.27 -16.15
C PHE A 41 -26.35 9.32 -17.24
N GLU A 42 -26.67 10.54 -16.83
CA GLU A 42 -26.79 11.70 -17.73
C GLU A 42 -25.42 12.17 -18.27
N GLY A 43 -24.35 11.88 -17.54
CA GLY A 43 -22.98 12.18 -17.92
C GLY A 43 -21.98 11.85 -16.84
N ILE A 44 -20.69 12.05 -17.16
CA ILE A 44 -19.56 11.88 -16.23
C ILE A 44 -19.04 13.26 -15.87
N ILE A 45 -18.76 13.49 -14.59
CA ILE A 45 -18.14 14.71 -14.07
C ILE A 45 -16.76 14.34 -13.50
N GLU A 46 -15.72 14.97 -14.02
CA GLU A 46 -14.32 14.75 -13.61
C GLU A 46 -13.70 16.08 -13.12
N PRO A 47 -14.04 16.53 -11.91
CA PRO A 47 -13.67 17.86 -11.43
C PRO A 47 -12.17 18.03 -11.16
N LEU A 48 -11.40 16.95 -11.10
CA LEU A 48 -9.97 16.95 -10.78
C LEU A 48 -9.09 16.67 -12.01
N GLN A 49 -9.67 16.48 -13.18
CA GLN A 49 -9.01 15.97 -14.39
C GLN A 49 -7.80 16.79 -14.89
N ASP A 50 -7.69 18.05 -14.51
CA ASP A 50 -6.64 18.97 -14.91
C ASP A 50 -5.63 19.24 -13.77
N LEU A 51 -5.74 18.54 -12.63
CA LEU A 51 -4.89 18.71 -11.47
C LEU A 51 -3.91 17.55 -11.30
N PHE A 52 -2.70 17.86 -10.83
CA PHE A 52 -1.77 16.88 -10.31
C PHE A 52 -2.14 16.46 -8.89
N LYS A 53 -1.59 15.34 -8.43
CA LYS A 53 -1.93 14.76 -7.12
C LYS A 53 -1.61 15.68 -5.92
N ASP A 54 -0.53 16.44 -5.99
CA ASP A 54 -0.14 17.43 -5.00
C ASP A 54 -1.10 18.62 -5.00
N GLU A 55 -1.55 19.09 -6.16
CA GLU A 55 -2.56 20.14 -6.27
C GLU A 55 -3.91 19.71 -5.72
N VAL A 56 -4.33 18.45 -5.97
CA VAL A 56 -5.54 17.85 -5.38
C VAL A 56 -5.47 17.85 -3.85
N ARG A 57 -4.31 17.56 -3.28
CA ARG A 57 -4.09 17.62 -1.84
C ARG A 57 -4.27 19.03 -1.29
N VAL A 58 -3.69 20.03 -1.93
CA VAL A 58 -3.85 21.44 -1.56
C VAL A 58 -5.32 21.87 -1.66
N VAL A 59 -6.04 21.43 -2.69
CA VAL A 59 -7.49 21.69 -2.82
C VAL A 59 -8.25 21.01 -1.69
N GLY A 60 -7.92 19.76 -1.34
CA GLY A 60 -8.52 19.03 -0.23
C GLY A 60 -8.42 19.78 1.10
N GLU A 61 -7.23 20.29 1.42
CA GLU A 61 -7.03 21.12 2.64
C GLU A 61 -7.84 22.41 2.60
N LYS A 62 -7.88 23.10 1.45
CA LYS A 62 -8.69 24.33 1.29
C LYS A 62 -10.19 24.06 1.44
N LEU A 63 -10.65 22.86 1.12
CA LEU A 63 -12.02 22.41 1.33
C LEU A 63 -12.30 21.97 2.77
N GLY A 64 -11.29 22.02 3.66
CA GLY A 64 -11.43 21.70 5.08
C GLY A 64 -11.30 20.21 5.42
N LEU A 65 -10.76 19.40 4.52
CA LEU A 65 -10.44 18.02 4.86
C LEU A 65 -9.28 17.96 5.86
N PRO A 66 -9.31 17.06 6.86
CA PRO A 66 -8.23 16.89 7.82
C PRO A 66 -6.88 16.59 7.15
N HIS A 67 -5.81 17.22 7.64
CA HIS A 67 -4.46 17.06 7.11
C HIS A 67 -4.04 15.58 7.02
N GLU A 68 -4.30 14.80 8.07
CA GLU A 68 -3.94 13.38 8.13
C GLU A 68 -4.65 12.56 7.03
N LEU A 69 -5.84 12.97 6.62
CA LEU A 69 -6.57 12.32 5.54
C LEU A 69 -6.00 12.69 4.17
N VAL A 70 -5.70 13.97 3.96
CA VAL A 70 -5.18 14.51 2.69
C VAL A 70 -3.78 13.98 2.40
N TRP A 71 -2.91 13.95 3.41
CA TRP A 71 -1.51 13.56 3.28
C TRP A 71 -1.21 12.12 3.65
N ARG A 72 -2.25 11.31 3.87
CA ARG A 72 -2.05 9.88 4.12
C ARG A 72 -1.19 9.24 3.04
N GLN A 73 -0.38 8.29 3.44
CA GLN A 73 0.41 7.49 2.50
C GLN A 73 -0.51 6.73 1.52
N PRO A 74 -0.05 6.47 0.28
CA PRO A 74 -0.78 5.66 -0.66
C PRO A 74 -1.13 4.29 -0.06
N PHE A 75 -2.39 3.90 -0.18
CA PHE A 75 -2.86 2.58 0.21
C PHE A 75 -3.36 1.85 -1.04
N PRO A 76 -2.93 0.60 -1.30
CA PRO A 76 -3.31 -0.10 -2.52
C PRO A 76 -4.82 -0.38 -2.56
N GLY A 77 -5.42 -0.23 -3.76
CA GLY A 77 -6.84 -0.49 -3.98
C GLY A 77 -7.32 -1.86 -3.50
N PRO A 78 -6.58 -2.97 -3.76
CA PRO A 78 -6.94 -4.30 -3.25
C PRO A 78 -6.74 -4.45 -1.73
N GLY A 79 -6.32 -3.43 -1.02
CA GLY A 79 -6.13 -3.44 0.42
C GLY A 79 -4.92 -4.25 0.87
N LEU A 80 -5.01 -4.81 2.08
CA LEU A 80 -3.91 -5.57 2.69
C LEU A 80 -3.57 -6.87 1.95
N GLY A 81 -4.46 -7.38 1.13
CA GLY A 81 -4.23 -8.61 0.37
C GLY A 81 -2.95 -8.59 -0.49
N VAL A 82 -2.58 -7.42 -1.05
CA VAL A 82 -1.34 -7.28 -1.84
C VAL A 82 -0.06 -7.32 -0.99
N ARG A 83 -0.19 -7.31 0.33
CA ARG A 83 0.94 -7.42 1.28
C ARG A 83 1.09 -8.83 1.86
N VAL A 84 0.23 -9.76 1.43
CA VAL A 84 0.36 -11.19 1.73
C VAL A 84 0.82 -11.90 0.47
N ILE A 85 1.98 -12.55 0.51
CA ILE A 85 2.48 -13.36 -0.61
C ILE A 85 1.89 -14.76 -0.47
N GLY A 86 1.25 -15.25 -1.54
CA GLY A 86 0.54 -16.53 -1.57
C GLY A 86 -0.93 -16.41 -1.14
N GLU A 87 -1.46 -17.45 -0.53
CA GLU A 87 -2.86 -17.51 -0.12
C GLU A 87 -3.18 -16.48 0.97
N VAL A 88 -4.25 -15.70 0.75
CA VAL A 88 -4.75 -14.71 1.71
C VAL A 88 -5.80 -15.39 2.60
N THR A 89 -5.49 -15.50 3.89
CA THR A 89 -6.41 -16.04 4.90
C THR A 89 -6.73 -15.00 5.96
N ALA A 90 -7.81 -15.18 6.70
CA ALA A 90 -8.20 -14.28 7.79
C ALA A 90 -7.10 -14.15 8.86
N ASP A 91 -6.45 -15.26 9.22
CA ASP A 91 -5.37 -15.27 10.21
C ASP A 91 -4.15 -14.47 9.73
N LYS A 92 -3.73 -14.66 8.46
CA LYS A 92 -2.64 -13.88 7.87
C LYS A 92 -2.95 -12.39 7.79
N VAL A 93 -4.19 -12.04 7.45
CA VAL A 93 -4.61 -10.64 7.42
C VAL A 93 -4.58 -10.04 8.82
N LYS A 94 -5.00 -10.77 9.85
CA LYS A 94 -4.95 -10.34 11.25
C LYS A 94 -3.50 -10.09 11.69
N ILE A 95 -2.60 -11.04 11.48
CA ILE A 95 -1.17 -10.90 11.79
C ILE A 95 -0.60 -9.64 11.10
N LEU A 96 -0.91 -9.46 9.82
CA LEU A 96 -0.43 -8.32 9.05
C LEU A 96 -0.97 -6.98 9.56
N GLN A 97 -2.26 -6.94 9.95
CA GLN A 97 -2.87 -5.73 10.52
C GLN A 97 -2.21 -5.32 11.83
N GLU A 98 -1.98 -6.26 12.72
CA GLU A 98 -1.34 -6.03 14.02
C GLU A 98 0.12 -5.59 13.84
N ALA A 99 0.87 -6.26 12.97
CA ALA A 99 2.25 -5.88 12.66
C ALA A 99 2.38 -4.50 11.99
N ASP A 100 1.49 -4.18 11.03
CA ASP A 100 1.48 -2.87 10.35
C ASP A 100 1.07 -1.74 11.32
N ALA A 101 0.15 -2.01 12.26
CA ALA A 101 -0.25 -1.05 13.29
C ALA A 101 0.91 -0.69 14.21
N ILE A 102 1.66 -1.69 14.71
CA ILE A 102 2.85 -1.48 15.54
C ILE A 102 3.92 -0.69 14.78
N LEU A 103 4.18 -1.06 13.52
CA LEU A 103 5.13 -0.34 12.68
C LEU A 103 4.76 1.13 12.54
N ARG A 104 3.49 1.44 12.23
CA ARG A 104 3.00 2.82 12.10
C ARG A 104 3.14 3.60 13.39
N GLU A 105 2.70 3.01 14.49
CA GLU A 105 2.79 3.64 15.81
C GLU A 105 4.24 4.04 16.17
N GLU A 106 5.21 3.15 15.93
CA GLU A 106 6.62 3.45 16.21
C GLU A 106 7.19 4.51 15.27
N MET A 107 6.84 4.49 13.99
CA MET A 107 7.28 5.50 13.02
C MET A 107 6.71 6.89 13.38
N ASP A 108 5.44 6.96 13.77
CA ASP A 108 4.78 8.21 14.18
C ASP A 108 5.40 8.76 15.48
N LYS A 109 5.59 7.92 16.50
CA LYS A 109 6.23 8.30 17.76
C LYS A 109 7.63 8.88 17.58
N CYS A 110 8.38 8.36 16.61
CA CYS A 110 9.74 8.81 16.34
C CYS A 110 9.83 9.96 15.34
N GLY A 111 8.71 10.39 14.76
CA GLY A 111 8.67 11.44 13.73
C GLY A 111 9.27 11.02 12.38
N TYR A 112 9.48 9.73 12.17
CA TYR A 112 10.03 9.20 10.90
C TYR A 112 8.98 8.98 9.82
N ALA A 113 7.71 8.89 10.17
CA ALA A 113 6.63 8.66 9.21
C ALA A 113 6.62 9.71 8.08
N SER A 114 6.87 10.98 8.38
CA SER A 114 6.92 12.06 7.41
C SER A 114 8.16 12.09 6.52
N GLN A 115 9.21 11.34 6.88
CA GLN A 115 10.47 11.28 6.11
C GLN A 115 10.45 10.17 5.05
N MET A 116 9.42 9.34 5.03
CA MET A 116 9.28 8.21 4.11
C MET A 116 8.07 8.41 3.19
N SER A 117 8.26 8.09 1.92
CA SER A 117 7.18 8.17 0.93
C SER A 117 6.15 7.08 1.14
N GLN A 118 6.61 5.89 1.55
CA GLN A 118 5.74 4.77 1.92
C GLN A 118 6.47 3.78 2.82
N PHE A 119 5.76 3.24 3.82
CA PHE A 119 6.25 2.12 4.65
C PHE A 119 5.09 1.23 5.08
N PHE A 120 5.36 -0.06 5.23
CA PHE A 120 4.35 -1.06 5.57
C PHE A 120 4.98 -2.40 5.95
N ALA A 121 4.19 -3.24 6.62
CA ALA A 121 4.51 -4.64 6.88
C ALA A 121 4.06 -5.52 5.71
N VAL A 122 4.76 -6.64 5.51
CA VAL A 122 4.48 -7.67 4.49
C VAL A 122 4.57 -9.05 5.13
N LEU A 123 3.69 -9.95 4.73
CA LEU A 123 3.77 -11.37 5.05
C LEU A 123 4.23 -12.17 3.83
N PRO A 124 5.51 -12.58 3.78
CA PRO A 124 6.05 -13.31 2.63
C PRO A 124 5.55 -14.76 2.51
N GLY A 125 4.77 -15.24 3.49
CA GLY A 125 4.28 -16.63 3.53
C GLY A 125 5.37 -17.65 3.86
N VAL A 126 6.42 -17.21 4.55
CA VAL A 126 7.55 -18.06 4.98
C VAL A 126 7.48 -18.26 6.48
N LYS A 127 7.45 -19.52 6.89
CA LYS A 127 7.57 -19.90 8.31
C LYS A 127 9.01 -20.16 8.69
N THR A 128 9.38 -19.71 9.86
CA THR A 128 10.74 -19.85 10.40
C THR A 128 10.74 -20.51 11.77
N VAL A 129 11.86 -21.15 12.13
CA VAL A 129 12.04 -21.70 13.45
C VAL A 129 12.37 -20.59 14.43
N GLY A 130 11.67 -20.53 15.55
CA GLY A 130 11.93 -19.68 16.69
C GLY A 130 12.06 -20.50 17.97
N VAL A 131 12.41 -19.83 19.05
CA VAL A 131 12.40 -20.38 20.41
C VAL A 131 11.62 -19.42 21.29
N MET A 132 10.57 -19.93 21.93
CA MET A 132 9.75 -19.20 22.89
C MET A 132 9.76 -20.01 24.21
N GLY A 133 10.43 -19.50 25.24
CA GLY A 133 10.70 -20.27 26.44
C GLY A 133 11.54 -21.53 26.12
N ASP A 134 11.08 -22.69 26.59
CA ASP A 134 11.75 -23.98 26.36
C ASP A 134 11.26 -24.71 25.09
N SER A 135 10.37 -24.10 24.31
CA SER A 135 9.75 -24.73 23.15
C SER A 135 10.22 -24.12 21.85
N ARG A 136 10.40 -24.97 20.82
CA ARG A 136 10.58 -24.52 19.44
C ARG A 136 9.24 -24.11 18.85
N THR A 137 9.21 -22.98 18.19
CA THR A 137 8.06 -22.50 17.42
C THR A 137 8.35 -22.57 15.93
N TYR A 138 7.28 -22.63 15.12
CA TYR A 138 7.38 -22.61 13.67
C TYR A 138 6.32 -21.65 13.14
N ASP A 139 6.68 -20.36 13.14
CA ASP A 139 5.76 -19.25 12.96
C ASP A 139 6.14 -18.38 11.76
N GLU A 140 5.28 -17.42 11.44
CA GLU A 140 5.41 -16.52 10.30
C GLU A 140 6.62 -15.57 10.47
N LEU A 141 7.20 -15.21 9.32
CA LEU A 141 8.15 -14.13 9.19
C LEU A 141 7.42 -12.87 8.70
N VAL A 142 7.64 -11.75 9.35
CA VAL A 142 7.18 -10.43 8.89
C VAL A 142 8.34 -9.68 8.26
N ALA A 143 8.14 -9.17 7.04
CA ALA A 143 9.07 -8.26 6.39
C ALA A 143 8.57 -6.82 6.51
N ILE A 144 9.47 -5.89 6.82
CA ILE A 144 9.21 -4.46 6.79
C ILE A 144 9.72 -3.91 5.47
N ARG A 145 8.90 -3.16 4.76
CA ARG A 145 9.25 -2.41 3.56
C ARG A 145 9.07 -0.93 3.82
N ALA A 146 10.12 -0.13 3.62
CA ALA A 146 10.02 1.32 3.68
C ALA A 146 10.88 1.95 2.58
N VAL A 147 10.34 2.94 1.89
CA VAL A 147 10.98 3.57 0.73
C VAL A 147 10.88 5.08 0.79
N THR A 148 11.91 5.73 0.23
CA THR A 148 11.94 7.15 -0.10
C THR A 148 11.96 7.29 -1.61
N THR A 149 11.15 8.20 -2.15
CA THR A 149 11.04 8.46 -3.58
C THR A 149 10.37 9.81 -3.81
N ASP A 150 10.67 10.45 -4.93
CA ASP A 150 10.03 11.68 -5.34
C ASP A 150 8.86 11.43 -6.30
N ASP A 151 9.00 10.49 -7.22
CA ASP A 151 8.08 10.27 -8.33
C ASP A 151 7.51 8.84 -8.44
N PHE A 152 7.92 7.93 -7.56
CA PHE A 152 7.62 6.49 -7.59
C PHE A 152 8.12 5.74 -8.84
N MET A 153 8.83 6.40 -9.74
CA MET A 153 9.50 5.75 -10.87
C MET A 153 10.75 5.00 -10.39
N THR A 154 11.55 5.69 -9.58
CA THR A 154 12.66 5.11 -8.83
C THR A 154 12.42 5.26 -7.33
N ALA A 155 12.96 4.37 -6.53
CA ALA A 155 12.87 4.45 -5.08
C ALA A 155 14.10 3.81 -4.43
N ASP A 156 14.58 4.42 -3.36
CA ASP A 156 15.56 3.77 -2.47
C ASP A 156 14.87 3.28 -1.19
N TRP A 157 15.47 2.30 -0.52
CA TRP A 157 14.99 1.87 0.79
C TRP A 157 15.31 2.94 1.84
N ALA A 158 14.38 3.20 2.75
CA ALA A 158 14.55 4.20 3.78
C ALA A 158 15.60 3.76 4.81
N LYS A 159 16.48 4.68 5.22
CA LYS A 159 17.54 4.41 6.22
C LYS A 159 17.01 4.58 7.64
N ILE A 160 16.08 3.71 8.04
CA ILE A 160 15.52 3.74 9.40
C ILE A 160 16.61 3.41 10.42
N PRO A 161 16.79 4.19 11.50
CA PRO A 161 17.76 3.90 12.55
C PRO A 161 17.57 2.50 13.15
N TYR A 162 18.67 1.82 13.43
CA TYR A 162 18.64 0.44 13.94
C TYR A 162 17.94 0.30 15.30
N ASP A 163 17.99 1.31 16.14
CA ASP A 163 17.27 1.32 17.42
C ASP A 163 15.75 1.36 17.23
N ILE A 164 15.28 2.07 16.22
CA ILE A 164 13.83 2.08 15.84
C ILE A 164 13.46 0.71 15.27
N LEU A 165 14.24 0.18 14.33
CA LEU A 165 13.99 -1.17 13.79
C LEU A 165 14.01 -2.23 14.88
N GLY A 166 14.92 -2.10 15.86
CA GLY A 166 14.99 -2.99 17.02
C GLY A 166 13.73 -2.94 17.89
N ARG A 167 13.21 -1.74 18.16
CA ARG A 167 11.94 -1.59 18.91
C ARG A 167 10.75 -2.17 18.16
N VAL A 168 10.62 -1.84 16.88
CA VAL A 168 9.56 -2.39 16.02
C VAL A 168 9.60 -3.91 16.01
N SER A 169 10.78 -4.50 15.78
CA SER A 169 10.97 -5.94 15.79
C SER A 169 10.59 -6.57 17.13
N SER A 170 11.07 -5.99 18.24
CA SER A 170 10.74 -6.51 19.58
C SER A 170 9.25 -6.45 19.88
N ARG A 171 8.59 -5.35 19.50
CA ARG A 171 7.15 -5.21 19.71
C ARG A 171 6.37 -6.20 18.85
N ILE A 172 6.67 -6.32 17.57
CA ILE A 172 5.98 -7.27 16.68
C ILE A 172 6.09 -8.70 17.21
N ILE A 173 7.30 -9.13 17.61
CA ILE A 173 7.52 -10.49 18.12
C ILE A 173 6.80 -10.75 19.46
N ASN A 174 6.68 -9.74 20.32
CA ASN A 174 6.08 -9.91 21.64
C ASN A 174 4.56 -9.66 21.67
N GLU A 175 4.03 -8.86 20.74
CA GLU A 175 2.63 -8.41 20.75
C GLU A 175 1.77 -9.08 19.67
N VAL A 176 2.39 -9.64 18.62
CA VAL A 176 1.67 -10.30 17.51
C VAL A 176 1.85 -11.82 17.61
N ASP A 177 0.75 -12.53 17.79
CA ASP A 177 0.77 -13.98 17.85
C ASP A 177 1.24 -14.59 16.52
N HIS A 178 1.93 -15.72 16.59
CA HIS A 178 2.39 -16.50 15.45
C HIS A 178 3.44 -15.79 14.58
N VAL A 179 4.20 -14.84 15.13
CA VAL A 179 5.36 -14.21 14.50
C VAL A 179 6.60 -14.43 15.35
N ASN A 180 7.65 -14.98 14.76
CA ASN A 180 8.92 -15.21 15.45
C ASN A 180 10.12 -14.53 14.80
N ARG A 181 9.93 -13.82 13.68
CA ARG A 181 11.02 -13.16 12.98
C ARG A 181 10.55 -11.92 12.23
N VAL A 182 11.36 -10.87 12.31
CA VAL A 182 11.19 -9.64 11.54
C VAL A 182 12.44 -9.41 10.69
N VAL A 183 12.26 -9.07 9.42
CA VAL A 183 13.34 -8.70 8.48
C VAL A 183 13.04 -7.34 7.85
N TYR A 184 14.08 -6.67 7.36
CA TYR A 184 13.96 -5.39 6.67
C TYR A 184 14.37 -5.54 5.21
N ASP A 185 13.48 -5.15 4.27
CA ASP A 185 13.74 -5.18 2.84
C ASP A 185 14.54 -3.94 2.41
N ILE A 186 15.81 -4.16 2.06
CA ILE A 186 16.77 -3.12 1.64
C ILE A 186 16.92 -3.03 0.11
N THR A 187 15.93 -3.47 -0.64
CA THR A 187 15.98 -3.48 -2.10
C THR A 187 15.49 -2.16 -2.68
N SER A 188 16.29 -1.56 -3.57
CA SER A 188 15.92 -0.36 -4.32
C SER A 188 14.98 -0.69 -5.49
N LYS A 189 14.29 0.30 -6.01
CA LYS A 189 13.54 0.21 -7.26
C LYS A 189 14.22 1.05 -8.35
N PRO A 190 14.64 0.46 -9.48
CA PRO A 190 14.75 -0.96 -9.76
C PRO A 190 15.84 -1.65 -8.91
N PRO A 191 15.94 -3.01 -8.84
CA PRO A 191 15.12 -4.00 -9.55
C PRO A 191 13.80 -4.37 -8.83
N GLY A 192 13.68 -4.04 -7.54
CA GLY A 192 12.44 -4.27 -6.80
C GLY A 192 11.31 -3.34 -7.24
N THR A 193 10.13 -3.57 -6.69
CA THR A 193 8.98 -2.66 -6.78
C THR A 193 8.71 -2.03 -5.42
N VAL A 194 7.86 -1.00 -5.33
CA VAL A 194 7.44 -0.48 -4.03
C VAL A 194 6.57 -1.51 -3.33
N ALA A 195 5.49 -1.97 -3.98
CA ALA A 195 4.70 -3.10 -3.49
C ALA A 195 5.44 -4.41 -3.70
N VAL A 196 5.41 -5.31 -2.71
CA VAL A 196 6.18 -6.57 -2.73
C VAL A 196 5.42 -7.68 -3.47
N SER A 197 4.10 -7.59 -3.57
CA SER A 197 3.26 -8.52 -4.31
C SER A 197 2.19 -7.77 -5.08
N TYR A 198 1.90 -8.25 -6.28
CA TYR A 198 0.69 -7.94 -7.01
C TYR A 198 -0.15 -9.21 -6.98
N THR A 199 -1.27 -9.20 -6.27
CA THR A 199 -2.28 -10.21 -6.49
C THR A 199 -2.89 -9.94 -7.85
N HIS A 200 -2.29 -10.49 -8.91
CA HIS A 200 -3.08 -10.80 -10.09
C HIS A 200 -4.07 -11.87 -9.63
N LEU A 201 -5.29 -11.46 -9.39
CA LEU A 201 -6.42 -12.32 -9.62
C LEU A 201 -6.35 -12.65 -11.13
N ARG A 202 -5.55 -13.62 -11.53
CA ARG A 202 -5.78 -14.34 -12.77
C ARG A 202 -7.13 -15.02 -12.56
N ALA A 203 -8.17 -14.35 -13.04
CA ALA A 203 -9.39 -15.02 -13.36
C ALA A 203 -8.99 -16.13 -14.34
N HIS A 204 -9.00 -17.35 -13.83
CA HIS A 204 -9.10 -18.61 -14.51
C HIS A 204 -8.81 -18.63 -16.00
N GLU A 205 -7.61 -19.04 -16.36
CA GLU A 205 -7.42 -19.87 -17.52
C GLU A 205 -7.90 -21.28 -17.12
N THR A 206 -9.15 -21.60 -17.43
CA THR A 206 -9.63 -22.97 -17.64
C THR A 206 -9.46 -23.32 -19.09
#